data_6071545132e790ce1a18546fcecd45fc
#
_entry.id   6071545132e790ce1a18546fcecd45fc
#
_cell.length_a   1.000
_cell.length_b   1.000
_cell.length_c   1.000
_cell.angle_alpha   90.00
_cell.angle_beta   90.00
_cell.angle_gamma   90.00
#
_symmetry.space_group_name_H-M   'P 1'
#
loop_
_entity.id
_entity.type
_entity.pdbx_description
1 polymer ?
#
loop_
_entity_poly.entity_id
_entity_poly.type
_entity_poly.pdbx_seq_one_letter_code
_entity_poly.pdbx_strand_id
1 'polypeptide(L)'
;MANVLIIDDSSTMRKIISRTLRQAGLTVDEIFEAGDGIEGLSVLAGKSVNLILSDINMPNMDGLEFIKQARASGSKVPIVMITTEGGEDIIKQALSLGASDSIKKPFTPEQLKEKLGGLL
;
A
#
# COMPACT_ATOMS: atom_id res chain seq x y z
N MET A 1 8.38 -15.56 1.24
CA MET A 1 8.83 -14.48 0.36
C MET A 1 7.97 -13.24 0.59
N ALA A 2 8.61 -12.09 0.71
CA ALA A 2 7.91 -10.84 0.98
C ALA A 2 7.93 -9.96 -0.28
N ASN A 3 6.89 -10.06 -1.08
CA ASN A 3 6.71 -9.23 -2.26
C ASN A 3 5.74 -8.10 -1.95
N VAL A 4 6.14 -6.88 -2.23
CA VAL A 4 5.38 -5.68 -1.90
C VAL A 4 4.89 -4.99 -3.17
N LEU A 5 3.62 -4.62 -3.20
CA LEU A 5 3.04 -3.80 -4.26
C LEU A 5 2.88 -2.37 -3.74
N ILE A 6 3.46 -1.41 -4.43
CA ILE A 6 3.34 0.01 -4.09
C ILE A 6 2.47 0.68 -5.14
N ILE A 7 1.37 1.27 -4.71
CA ILE A 7 0.42 1.96 -5.58
C ILE A 7 0.42 3.45 -5.24
N ASP A 8 0.89 4.28 -6.17
CA ASP A 8 0.93 5.73 -6.01
C ASP A 8 1.07 6.31 -7.41
N ASP A 9 0.37 7.40 -7.71
CA ASP A 9 0.42 8.02 -9.03
C ASP A 9 1.72 8.78 -9.28
N SER A 10 2.52 9.01 -8.25
CA SER A 10 3.83 9.64 -8.36
C SER A 10 4.94 8.60 -8.43
N SER A 11 5.62 8.51 -9.55
CA SER A 11 6.77 7.60 -9.68
C SER A 11 7.90 7.95 -8.70
N THR A 12 8.07 9.24 -8.43
CA THR A 12 9.05 9.70 -7.46
C THR A 12 8.70 9.18 -6.06
N MET A 13 7.43 9.26 -5.68
CA MET A 13 6.99 8.77 -4.38
C MET A 13 7.16 7.26 -4.27
N ARG A 14 6.85 6.51 -5.34
CA ARG A 14 7.06 5.06 -5.34
C ARG A 14 8.53 4.71 -5.09
N LYS A 15 9.46 5.46 -5.67
CA LYS A 15 10.89 5.25 -5.43
C LYS A 15 11.29 5.56 -4.00
N ILE A 16 10.72 6.63 -3.42
CA ILE A 16 10.97 7.01 -2.03
C ILE A 16 10.48 5.91 -1.09
N ILE A 17 9.27 5.41 -1.31
CA ILE A 17 8.69 4.35 -0.49
C ILE A 17 9.54 3.08 -0.60
N SER A 18 9.94 2.71 -1.79
CA SER A 18 10.79 1.54 -2.04
C SER A 18 12.12 1.65 -1.28
N ARG A 19 12.76 2.81 -1.37
CA ARG A 19 14.03 3.06 -0.67
C ARG A 19 13.85 2.99 0.84
N THR A 20 12.79 3.60 1.35
CA THR A 20 12.50 3.63 2.78
C THR A 20 12.24 2.22 3.32
N LEU A 21 11.54 1.38 2.56
CA LEU A 21 11.33 -0.03 2.92
C LEU A 21 12.65 -0.76 3.11
N ARG A 22 13.58 -0.57 2.18
CA ARG A 22 14.89 -1.21 2.25
C ARG A 22 15.72 -0.67 3.40
N GLN A 23 15.64 0.64 3.66
CA GLN A 23 16.35 1.27 4.78
C GLN A 23 15.79 0.82 6.12
N ALA A 24 14.52 0.44 6.16
CA ALA A 24 13.89 -0.06 7.38
C ALA A 24 14.43 -1.44 7.81
N GLY A 25 15.17 -2.09 6.95
CA GLY A 25 15.73 -3.42 7.25
C GLY A 25 14.70 -4.54 7.11
N LEU A 26 13.57 -4.25 6.50
CA LEU A 26 12.56 -5.28 6.22
C LEU A 26 13.05 -6.17 5.08
N THR A 27 12.83 -7.48 5.22
CA THR A 27 13.19 -8.42 4.17
C THR A 27 12.15 -8.36 3.06
N VAL A 28 12.50 -7.69 1.96
CA VAL A 28 11.62 -7.54 0.80
C VAL A 28 12.31 -8.19 -0.40
N ASP A 29 11.64 -9.16 -1.02
CA ASP A 29 12.20 -9.87 -2.18
C ASP A 29 11.97 -9.09 -3.47
N GLU A 30 10.71 -8.76 -3.77
CA GLU A 30 10.37 -7.98 -4.96
C GLU A 30 9.46 -6.83 -4.61
N ILE A 31 9.60 -5.75 -5.36
CA ILE A 31 8.73 -4.58 -5.25
C ILE A 31 8.08 -4.36 -6.60
N PHE A 32 6.76 -4.44 -6.64
CA PHE A 32 5.97 -4.13 -7.82
C PHE A 32 5.41 -2.72 -7.66
N GLU A 33 5.23 -2.00 -8.75
CA GLU A 33 4.73 -0.63 -8.75
C GLU A 33 3.50 -0.52 -9.63
N ALA A 34 2.56 0.33 -9.21
CA ALA A 34 1.38 0.65 -9.98
C ALA A 34 1.07 2.14 -9.81
N GLY A 35 0.58 2.77 -10.87
CA GLY A 35 0.29 4.20 -10.89
C GLY A 35 -1.13 4.55 -10.46
N ASP A 36 -2.01 3.58 -10.36
CA ASP A 36 -3.39 3.79 -9.89
C ASP A 36 -3.99 2.46 -9.44
N GLY A 37 -5.23 2.51 -8.98
CA GLY A 37 -5.91 1.32 -8.47
C GLY A 37 -6.16 0.27 -9.55
N ILE A 38 -6.39 0.68 -10.79
CA ILE A 38 -6.63 -0.27 -11.89
C ILE A 38 -5.38 -1.08 -12.16
N GLU A 39 -4.23 -0.41 -12.28
CA GLU A 39 -2.95 -1.10 -12.44
C GLU A 39 -2.64 -1.98 -11.24
N GLY A 40 -2.97 -1.48 -10.03
CA GLY A 40 -2.78 -2.24 -8.79
C GLY A 40 -3.53 -3.56 -8.80
N LEU A 41 -4.78 -3.54 -9.25
CA LEU A 41 -5.60 -4.75 -9.36
C LEU A 41 -5.00 -5.72 -10.38
N SER A 42 -4.47 -5.20 -11.49
CA SER A 42 -3.84 -6.02 -12.52
C SER A 42 -2.60 -6.73 -11.98
N VAL A 43 -1.76 -6.02 -11.24
CA VAL A 43 -0.57 -6.61 -10.60
C VAL A 43 -0.99 -7.66 -9.58
N LEU A 44 -1.97 -7.34 -8.75
CA LEU A 44 -2.47 -8.24 -7.71
C LEU A 44 -2.99 -9.55 -8.32
N ALA A 45 -3.67 -9.48 -9.47
CA ALA A 45 -4.20 -10.66 -10.14
C ALA A 45 -3.11 -11.52 -10.77
N GLY A 46 -2.01 -10.91 -11.22
CA GLY A 46 -0.97 -11.61 -11.99
C GLY A 46 0.31 -11.94 -11.25
N LYS A 47 0.48 -11.40 -10.04
CA LYS A 47 1.72 -11.56 -9.27
C LYS A 47 1.41 -12.04 -7.85
N SER A 48 2.40 -12.70 -7.26
CA SER A 48 2.31 -13.11 -5.86
C SER A 48 2.70 -11.90 -4.99
N VAL A 49 1.72 -11.33 -4.30
CA VAL A 49 1.89 -10.12 -3.47
C VAL A 49 1.58 -10.48 -2.02
N ASN A 50 2.44 -10.04 -1.10
CA ASN A 50 2.31 -10.32 0.33
C ASN A 50 1.90 -9.08 1.14
N LEU A 51 2.12 -7.89 0.60
CA LEU A 51 1.80 -6.63 1.26
C LEU A 51 1.53 -5.58 0.20
N ILE A 52 0.52 -4.76 0.41
CA ILE A 52 0.18 -3.65 -0.48
C ILE A 52 0.30 -2.34 0.30
N LEU A 53 1.05 -1.38 -0.26
CA LEU A 53 1.12 -0.01 0.23
C LEU A 53 0.46 0.87 -0.82
N SER A 54 -0.62 1.55 -0.47
CA SER A 54 -1.41 2.32 -1.43
C SER A 54 -1.68 3.73 -0.95
N ASP A 55 -1.51 4.70 -1.85
CA ASP A 55 -2.02 6.04 -1.64
C ASP A 55 -3.55 6.02 -1.72
N ILE A 56 -4.19 7.08 -1.26
CA ILE A 56 -5.65 7.19 -1.30
C ILE A 56 -6.09 7.94 -2.56
N ASN A 57 -5.49 9.10 -2.82
CA ASN A 57 -5.88 9.96 -3.94
C ASN A 57 -5.08 9.62 -5.19
N MET A 58 -5.73 8.98 -6.15
CA MET A 58 -5.11 8.58 -7.42
C MET A 58 -6.13 8.76 -8.56
N PRO A 59 -5.65 8.99 -9.80
CA PRO A 59 -6.56 9.06 -10.94
C PRO A 59 -7.12 7.67 -11.28
N ASN A 60 -8.16 7.64 -12.08
CA ASN A 60 -8.81 6.44 -12.62
C ASN A 60 -9.48 5.56 -11.56
N MET A 61 -8.76 5.16 -10.52
CA MET A 61 -9.31 4.44 -9.38
C MET A 61 -8.51 4.82 -8.14
N ASP A 62 -9.18 5.40 -7.15
CA ASP A 62 -8.54 5.80 -5.89
C ASP A 62 -8.28 4.61 -4.96
N GLY A 63 -7.60 4.89 -3.85
CA GLY A 63 -7.23 3.84 -2.91
C GLY A 63 -8.40 3.18 -2.21
N LEU A 64 -9.49 3.92 -1.95
CA LEU A 64 -10.67 3.35 -1.29
C LEU A 64 -11.36 2.36 -2.22
N GLU A 65 -11.55 2.73 -3.47
CA GLU A 65 -12.14 1.84 -4.47
C GLU A 65 -11.24 0.63 -4.73
N PHE A 66 -9.92 0.84 -4.73
CA PHE A 66 -8.98 -0.27 -4.86
C PHE A 66 -9.16 -1.30 -3.74
N ILE A 67 -9.27 -0.85 -2.48
CA ILE A 67 -9.48 -1.77 -1.35
C ILE A 67 -10.76 -2.57 -1.58
N LYS A 68 -11.83 -1.88 -1.94
CA LYS A 68 -13.13 -2.50 -2.16
C LYS A 68 -13.06 -3.58 -3.23
N GLN A 69 -12.44 -3.27 -4.37
CA GLN A 69 -12.30 -4.21 -5.48
C GLN A 69 -11.36 -5.37 -5.15
N ALA A 70 -10.26 -5.11 -4.46
CA ALA A 70 -9.33 -6.15 -4.06
C ALA A 70 -10.00 -7.16 -3.12
N ARG A 71 -10.76 -6.67 -2.15
CA ARG A 71 -11.49 -7.55 -1.22
C ARG A 71 -12.61 -8.30 -1.91
N ALA A 72 -13.31 -7.65 -2.84
CA ALA A 72 -14.37 -8.30 -3.62
C ALA A 72 -13.84 -9.43 -4.49
N SER A 73 -12.58 -9.35 -4.93
CA SER A 73 -11.94 -10.41 -5.71
C SER A 73 -11.47 -11.59 -4.85
N GLY A 74 -11.61 -11.49 -3.54
CA GLY A 74 -11.22 -12.55 -2.61
C GLY A 74 -9.83 -12.41 -2.02
N SER A 75 -9.11 -11.36 -2.37
CA SER A 75 -7.76 -11.14 -1.83
C SER A 75 -7.80 -10.81 -0.34
N LYS A 76 -6.91 -11.43 0.43
CA LYS A 76 -6.74 -11.15 1.85
C LYS A 76 -5.37 -10.54 2.16
N VAL A 77 -4.65 -10.12 1.14
CA VAL A 77 -3.34 -9.51 1.30
C VAL A 77 -3.46 -8.25 2.16
N PRO A 78 -2.59 -8.06 3.17
CA PRO A 78 -2.63 -6.84 3.97
C PRO A 78 -2.46 -5.58 3.11
N ILE A 79 -3.32 -4.60 3.33
CA ILE A 79 -3.28 -3.32 2.62
C ILE A 79 -3.07 -2.23 3.65
N VAL A 80 -1.95 -1.49 3.53
CA VAL A 80 -1.64 -0.36 4.39
C VAL A 80 -1.75 0.90 3.56
N MET A 81 -2.59 1.83 4.02
CA MET A 81 -2.79 3.10 3.33
C MET A 81 -1.69 4.08 3.71
N ILE A 82 -1.18 4.80 2.72
CA ILE A 82 -0.19 5.86 2.94
C ILE A 82 -0.85 7.17 2.57
N THR A 83 -0.96 8.08 3.53
CA THR A 83 -1.70 9.33 3.35
C THR A 83 -0.89 10.53 3.81
N THR A 84 -1.04 11.65 3.10
CA THR A 84 -0.41 12.91 3.49
C THR A 84 -1.21 13.64 4.55
N GLU A 85 -2.49 13.34 4.68
CA GLU A 85 -3.36 14.02 5.61
C GLU A 85 -3.98 13.05 6.61
N GLY A 86 -4.02 13.47 7.87
CA GLY A 86 -4.65 12.70 8.90
C GLY A 86 -6.15 12.85 8.89
N GLY A 87 -6.79 12.61 7.75
CA GLY A 87 -8.23 12.56 7.67
C GLY A 87 -8.72 11.31 8.38
N GLU A 88 -9.07 11.44 9.64
CA GLU A 88 -9.55 10.28 10.41
C GLU A 88 -10.75 9.61 9.76
N ASP A 89 -11.62 10.39 9.13
CA ASP A 89 -12.80 9.85 8.45
C ASP A 89 -12.41 8.97 7.26
N ILE A 90 -11.44 9.39 6.48
CA ILE A 90 -10.97 8.62 5.32
C ILE A 90 -10.28 7.35 5.78
N ILE A 91 -9.48 7.42 6.84
CA ILE A 91 -8.82 6.25 7.40
C ILE A 91 -9.84 5.26 7.95
N LYS A 92 -10.88 5.75 8.63
CA LYS A 92 -11.96 4.89 9.11
C LYS A 92 -12.69 4.20 7.94
N GLN A 93 -12.94 4.94 6.86
CA GLN A 93 -13.54 4.35 5.66
C GLN A 93 -12.64 3.26 5.08
N ALA A 94 -11.33 3.53 4.98
CA ALA A 94 -10.39 2.55 4.46
C ALA A 94 -10.40 1.28 5.30
N LEU A 95 -10.34 1.42 6.62
CA LEU A 95 -10.36 0.28 7.53
C LEU A 95 -11.68 -0.50 7.41
N SER A 96 -12.80 0.20 7.30
CA SER A 96 -14.11 -0.46 7.16
C SER A 96 -14.25 -1.21 5.84
N LEU A 97 -13.52 -0.78 4.80
CA LEU A 97 -13.51 -1.45 3.50
C LEU A 97 -12.52 -2.62 3.46
N GLY A 98 -11.69 -2.77 4.47
CA GLY A 98 -10.79 -3.91 4.57
C GLY A 98 -9.29 -3.59 4.59
N ALA A 99 -8.90 -2.32 4.73
CA ALA A 99 -7.50 -1.97 4.94
C ALA A 99 -7.03 -2.48 6.30
N SER A 100 -5.76 -2.84 6.38
CA SER A 100 -5.18 -3.39 7.60
C SER A 100 -4.68 -2.30 8.55
N ASP A 101 -4.14 -1.20 8.01
CA ASP A 101 -3.58 -0.10 8.79
C ASP A 101 -3.34 1.10 7.89
N SER A 102 -2.80 2.16 8.46
CA SER A 102 -2.42 3.37 7.72
C SER A 102 -1.13 3.96 8.27
N ILE A 103 -0.40 4.66 7.41
CA ILE A 103 0.81 5.40 7.77
C ILE A 103 0.69 6.80 7.20
N LYS A 104 1.03 7.80 8.00
CA LYS A 104 0.98 9.20 7.59
C LYS A 104 2.31 9.63 6.99
N LYS A 105 2.30 10.30 5.85
CA LYS A 105 3.48 10.95 5.26
C LYS A 105 3.74 12.29 5.95
N PRO A 106 4.97 12.70 6.13
CA PRO A 106 6.20 11.93 5.90
C PRO A 106 6.41 10.87 6.99
N PHE A 107 7.05 9.78 6.63
CA PHE A 107 7.33 8.69 7.57
C PHE A 107 8.83 8.35 7.55
N THR A 108 9.30 7.77 8.64
CA THR A 108 10.69 7.35 8.78
C THR A 108 10.80 5.84 8.53
N PRO A 109 12.02 5.33 8.24
CA PRO A 109 12.22 3.88 8.15
C PRO A 109 11.79 3.14 9.41
N GLU A 110 11.99 3.74 10.59
CA GLU A 110 11.60 3.17 11.87
C GLU A 110 10.10 3.01 11.98
N GLN A 111 9.34 4.02 11.51
CA GLN A 111 7.89 3.96 11.51
C GLN A 111 7.37 2.87 10.58
N LEU A 112 7.98 2.71 9.41
CA LEU A 112 7.64 1.63 8.50
C LEU A 112 7.91 0.27 9.14
N LYS A 113 9.06 0.11 9.74
CA LYS A 113 9.43 -1.14 10.41
C LYS A 113 8.43 -1.50 11.49
N GLU A 114 8.05 -0.52 12.31
CA GLU A 114 7.09 -0.72 13.39
C GLU A 114 5.72 -1.15 12.86
N LYS A 115 5.23 -0.48 11.81
CA LYS A 115 3.91 -0.76 11.25
C LYS A 115 3.87 -2.05 10.42
N LEU A 116 4.92 -2.34 9.68
CA LEU A 116 4.90 -3.42 8.69
C LEU A 116 5.60 -4.70 9.16
N GLY A 117 6.42 -4.62 10.19
CA GLY A 117 7.19 -5.77 10.66
C GLY A 117 6.35 -6.97 11.04
N GLY A 118 5.14 -6.75 11.54
CA GLY A 118 4.20 -7.82 11.89
C GLY A 118 3.37 -8.33 10.72
N LEU A 119 3.45 -7.67 9.57
CA LEU A 119 2.67 -8.03 8.37
C LEU A 119 3.50 -8.77 7.32
N LEU A 120 4.81 -8.80 7.47
CA LEU A 120 5.72 -9.44 6.52
C LEU A 120 6.31 -10.73 7.08
#